data_a9aab3bce3fb494f9cfdb7633ef03eb5
#
_entry.id   a9aab3bce3fb494f9cfdb7633ef03eb5
#
_cell.length_a   1.000
_cell.length_b   1.000
_cell.length_c   1.000
_cell.angle_alpha   90.00
_cell.angle_beta   90.00
_cell.angle_gamma   90.00
#
_symmetry.space_group_name_H-M   'P 1'
#
loop_
_entity.id
_entity.type
_entity.pdbx_description
1 polymer ?
#
loop_
_entity_poly.entity_id
_entity_poly.type
_entity_poly.pdbx_seq_one_letter_code
_entity_poly.pdbx_strand_id
1 'polypeptide(L)'
;MRRVWAPKGQRPIALGHHRYKWLYVTAFVQPISGETFWYVSNGISKPFFAALLALFAREAGAGRERIVVLGLDNAGWHTAPNLVVPDGIRPVHLPRYSPELQPAEHLWPVLDEPLANRHFATLTDLEQVVTERCRVLNGDQLKPGTNFHWWPKPDLPA
;
A
#
# COMPACT_ATOMS: atom_id res chain seq x y z
N MET A 1 -10.85 5.74 -11.96
CA MET A 1 -12.27 5.45 -12.26
C MET A 1 -12.32 4.32 -13.27
N ARG A 2 -12.85 3.14 -12.90
CA ARG A 2 -13.00 2.04 -13.86
C ARG A 2 -14.10 2.39 -14.86
N ARG A 3 -13.91 2.01 -16.14
CA ARG A 3 -14.93 2.20 -17.18
C ARG A 3 -16.15 1.36 -16.85
N VAL A 4 -17.34 1.94 -16.99
CA VAL A 4 -18.62 1.23 -16.90
C VAL A 4 -19.27 1.19 -18.28
N TRP A 5 -19.95 0.08 -18.57
CA TRP A 5 -20.74 -0.06 -19.79
C TRP A 5 -22.12 0.57 -19.56
N ALA A 6 -22.55 1.38 -20.49
CA ALA A 6 -23.90 1.94 -20.55
C ALA A 6 -24.41 1.89 -21.97
N PRO A 7 -25.73 1.84 -22.22
CA PRO A 7 -26.30 1.96 -23.56
C PRO A 7 -25.85 3.23 -24.23
N LYS A 8 -25.64 3.19 -25.56
CA LYS A 8 -25.21 4.36 -26.33
C LYS A 8 -26.20 5.52 -26.12
N GLY A 9 -25.70 6.67 -25.74
CA GLY A 9 -26.48 7.88 -25.49
C GLY A 9 -27.02 8.03 -24.06
N GLN A 10 -26.83 7.05 -23.17
CA GLN A 10 -27.17 7.16 -21.77
C GLN A 10 -25.92 7.39 -20.92
N ARG A 11 -25.96 8.42 -20.07
CA ARG A 11 -24.91 8.62 -19.05
C ARG A 11 -25.18 7.71 -17.87
N PRO A 12 -24.22 6.85 -17.46
CA PRO A 12 -24.37 6.07 -16.25
C PRO A 12 -24.49 7.00 -15.05
N ILE A 13 -25.49 6.75 -14.21
CA ILE A 13 -25.69 7.50 -12.96
C ILE A 13 -24.82 6.83 -11.91
N ALA A 14 -23.88 7.59 -11.35
CA ALA A 14 -23.11 7.19 -10.18
C ALA A 14 -23.65 7.89 -8.94
N LEU A 15 -23.90 7.12 -7.87
CA LEU A 15 -24.23 7.69 -6.58
C LEU A 15 -22.96 8.34 -6.02
N GLY A 16 -23.01 9.64 -5.72
CA GLY A 16 -21.90 10.39 -5.15
C GLY A 16 -22.19 10.75 -3.69
N HIS A 17 -21.17 10.75 -2.85
CA HIS A 17 -21.23 11.31 -1.52
C HIS A 17 -20.78 12.76 -1.51
N HIS A 18 -21.62 13.64 -0.94
CA HIS A 18 -21.25 15.04 -0.73
C HIS A 18 -20.35 15.27 0.49
N ARG A 19 -20.14 14.26 1.34
CA ARG A 19 -19.25 14.31 2.49
C ARG A 19 -18.03 13.45 2.23
N TYR A 20 -16.89 14.08 2.02
CA TYR A 20 -15.63 13.38 1.81
C TYR A 20 -15.08 12.93 3.17
N LYS A 21 -15.06 11.62 3.38
CA LYS A 21 -14.30 10.96 4.43
C LYS A 21 -13.25 10.09 3.77
N TRP A 22 -12.08 10.05 4.35
CA TRP A 22 -10.94 9.34 3.78
C TRP A 22 -10.61 8.10 4.62
N LEU A 23 -10.35 7.01 3.95
CA LEU A 23 -9.73 5.83 4.50
C LEU A 23 -8.36 5.69 3.82
N TYR A 24 -7.33 5.57 4.63
CA TYR A 24 -5.97 5.40 4.16
C TYR A 24 -5.57 3.93 4.31
N VAL A 25 -4.95 3.39 3.28
CA VAL A 25 -4.33 2.07 3.32
C VAL A 25 -2.84 2.25 3.08
N THR A 26 -2.04 1.78 4.01
CA THR A 26 -0.58 1.71 3.85
C THR A 26 -0.19 0.25 3.71
N ALA A 27 0.66 -0.05 2.72
CA ALA A 27 1.15 -1.39 2.48
C ALA A 27 2.69 -1.39 2.42
N PHE A 28 3.31 -2.33 3.12
CA PHE A 28 4.72 -2.66 2.93
C PHE A 28 4.79 -4.04 2.29
N VAL A 29 5.40 -4.13 1.12
CA VAL A 29 5.48 -5.36 0.35
C VAL A 29 6.90 -5.79 0.13
N GLN A 30 7.17 -7.08 0.30
CA GLN A 30 8.41 -7.71 -0.15
C GLN A 30 8.24 -8.13 -1.62
N PRO A 31 8.95 -7.50 -2.58
CA PRO A 31 8.67 -7.69 -4.00
C PRO A 31 8.82 -9.12 -4.48
N ILE A 32 9.79 -9.86 -3.96
CA ILE A 32 10.13 -11.22 -4.42
C ILE A 32 9.10 -12.26 -3.97
N SER A 33 8.61 -12.15 -2.74
CA SER A 33 7.65 -13.11 -2.16
C SER A 33 6.21 -12.68 -2.31
N GLY A 34 5.95 -11.37 -2.47
CA GLY A 34 4.62 -10.79 -2.37
C GLY A 34 4.10 -10.69 -0.93
N GLU A 35 4.90 -11.04 0.08
CA GLU A 35 4.54 -10.84 1.47
C GLU A 35 4.23 -9.37 1.74
N THR A 36 3.09 -9.10 2.34
CA THR A 36 2.59 -7.73 2.48
C THR A 36 2.01 -7.50 3.86
N PHE A 37 2.40 -6.39 4.48
CA PHE A 37 1.87 -5.87 5.73
C PHE A 37 0.89 -4.74 5.41
N TRP A 38 -0.35 -4.88 5.83
CA TRP A 38 -1.44 -3.95 5.55
C TRP A 38 -1.85 -3.18 6.79
N TYR A 39 -2.00 -1.87 6.65
CA TYR A 39 -2.46 -0.99 7.72
C TYR A 39 -3.56 -0.08 7.20
N VAL A 40 -4.70 -0.10 7.87
CA VAL A 40 -5.86 0.74 7.55
C VAL A 40 -6.01 1.82 8.62
N SER A 41 -6.21 3.06 8.21
CA SER A 41 -6.32 4.20 9.14
C SER A 41 -7.25 5.28 8.62
N ASN A 42 -7.74 6.13 9.53
CA ASN A 42 -8.62 7.26 9.20
C ASN A 42 -7.85 8.54 8.85
N GLY A 43 -6.52 8.48 8.83
CA GLY A 43 -5.68 9.62 8.50
C GLY A 43 -4.21 9.23 8.48
N ILE A 44 -3.39 10.12 7.92
CA ILE A 44 -1.95 9.97 7.90
C ILE A 44 -1.30 11.30 8.33
N SER A 45 -0.27 11.19 9.16
CA SER A 45 0.53 12.32 9.63
C SER A 45 1.95 11.84 9.87
N LYS A 46 2.90 12.76 10.03
CA LYS A 46 4.30 12.41 10.32
C LYS A 46 4.46 11.58 11.60
N PRO A 47 3.84 11.96 12.75
CA PRO A 47 3.90 11.13 13.96
C PRO A 47 3.24 9.77 13.78
N PHE A 48 2.12 9.71 13.06
CA PHE A 48 1.44 8.46 12.76
C PHE A 48 2.32 7.55 11.91
N PHE A 49 2.97 8.09 10.86
CA PHE A 49 3.85 7.30 10.01
C PHE A 49 5.07 6.78 10.78
N ALA A 50 5.65 7.55 11.71
CA ALA A 50 6.72 7.08 12.58
C ALA A 50 6.27 5.92 13.47
N ALA A 51 5.07 5.99 14.06
CA ALA A 51 4.49 4.90 14.85
C ALA A 51 4.20 3.66 13.99
N LEU A 52 3.68 3.87 12.79
CA LEU A 52 3.42 2.81 11.81
C LEU A 52 4.72 2.10 11.39
N LEU A 53 5.78 2.86 11.16
CA LEU A 53 7.09 2.32 10.81
C LEU A 53 7.70 1.48 11.96
N ALA A 54 7.49 1.90 13.21
CA ALA A 54 7.89 1.14 14.39
C ALA A 54 7.11 -0.17 14.53
N LEU A 55 5.81 -0.14 14.23
CA LEU A 55 4.96 -1.34 14.20
C LEU A 55 5.42 -2.31 13.12
N PHE A 56 5.59 -1.82 11.89
CA PHE A 56 6.10 -2.60 10.77
C PHE A 56 7.47 -3.22 11.07
N ALA A 57 8.40 -2.45 11.62
CA ALA A 57 9.73 -2.96 11.97
C ALA A 57 9.64 -4.17 12.92
N ARG A 58 8.76 -4.09 13.93
CA ARG A 58 8.53 -5.19 14.87
C ARG A 58 7.91 -6.40 14.18
N GLU A 59 6.88 -6.22 13.37
CA GLU A 59 6.19 -7.31 12.68
C GLU A 59 7.08 -7.97 11.62
N ALA A 60 7.90 -7.20 10.91
CA ALA A 60 8.87 -7.69 9.96
C ALA A 60 10.11 -8.30 10.63
N GLY A 61 10.24 -8.23 11.96
CA GLY A 61 11.41 -8.72 12.69
C GLY A 61 12.69 -7.94 12.40
N ALA A 62 12.57 -6.65 12.02
CA ALA A 62 13.71 -5.79 11.77
C ALA A 62 14.47 -5.49 13.08
N GLY A 63 15.80 -5.48 13.01
CA GLY A 63 16.66 -5.25 14.16
C GLY A 63 18.13 -5.42 13.82
N ARG A 64 18.94 -5.75 14.80
CA ARG A 64 20.39 -5.89 14.63
C ARG A 64 20.77 -7.06 13.70
N GLU A 65 20.01 -8.15 13.75
CA GLU A 65 20.29 -9.36 12.96
C GLU A 65 19.56 -9.37 11.61
N ARG A 66 18.50 -8.57 11.47
CA ARG A 66 17.72 -8.47 10.24
C ARG A 66 17.56 -7.03 9.81
N ILE A 67 18.24 -6.64 8.77
CA ILE A 67 18.13 -5.33 8.15
C ILE A 67 17.07 -5.38 7.04
N VAL A 68 16.10 -4.48 7.13
CA VAL A 68 15.08 -4.28 6.09
C VAL A 68 15.39 -2.99 5.34
N VAL A 69 15.70 -3.12 4.06
CA VAL A 69 15.84 -1.97 3.15
C VAL A 69 14.45 -1.60 2.65
N LEU A 70 13.99 -0.40 3.00
CA LEU A 70 12.65 0.05 2.72
C LEU A 70 12.65 1.14 1.64
N GLY A 71 12.18 0.79 0.43
CA GLY A 71 11.93 1.74 -0.65
C GLY A 71 10.71 2.60 -0.34
N LEU A 72 10.88 3.92 -0.32
CA LEU A 72 9.81 4.89 -0.06
C LEU A 72 9.73 5.90 -1.20
N ASP A 73 8.52 6.36 -1.51
CA ASP A 73 8.33 7.54 -2.32
C ASP A 73 8.72 8.82 -1.53
N ASN A 74 8.58 9.97 -2.19
CA ASN A 74 8.92 11.25 -1.58
C ASN A 74 7.69 11.97 -0.98
N ALA A 75 6.70 11.25 -0.47
CA ALA A 75 5.59 11.86 0.25
C ALA A 75 6.11 12.65 1.47
N GLY A 76 5.43 13.74 1.80
CA GLY A 76 5.90 14.67 2.83
C GLY A 76 6.06 14.07 4.23
N TRP A 77 5.35 12.98 4.53
CA TRP A 77 5.51 12.22 5.78
C TRP A 77 6.66 11.23 5.74
N HIS A 78 7.13 10.79 4.55
CA HIS A 78 8.29 9.94 4.38
C HIS A 78 9.61 10.72 4.44
N THR A 79 9.59 11.99 4.03
CA THR A 79 10.78 12.85 3.93
C THR A 79 10.91 13.83 5.09
N ALA A 80 10.22 13.60 6.21
CA ALA A 80 10.27 14.47 7.36
C ALA A 80 11.70 14.51 7.96
N PRO A 81 12.31 15.71 8.19
CA PRO A 81 13.67 15.82 8.70
C PRO A 81 13.89 15.10 10.04
N ASN A 82 12.83 14.95 10.83
CA ASN A 82 12.86 14.34 12.15
C ASN A 82 12.10 13.01 12.18
N LEU A 83 12.04 12.30 11.05
CA LEU A 83 11.45 10.96 11.03
C LEU A 83 12.28 10.01 11.89
N VAL A 84 11.66 9.48 12.94
CA VAL A 84 12.28 8.44 13.76
C VAL A 84 12.22 7.12 13.01
N VAL A 85 13.39 6.65 12.59
CA VAL A 85 13.53 5.38 11.88
C VAL A 85 13.93 4.31 12.90
N PRO A 86 13.16 3.21 13.01
CA PRO A 86 13.48 2.11 13.93
C PRO A 86 14.80 1.41 13.59
N ASP A 87 15.42 0.81 14.60
CA ASP A 87 16.58 -0.07 14.38
C ASP A 87 16.24 -1.18 13.37
N GLY A 88 17.20 -1.47 12.49
CA GLY A 88 17.01 -2.49 11.46
C GLY A 88 16.29 -2.01 10.20
N ILE A 89 15.66 -0.83 10.19
CA ILE A 89 15.10 -0.25 8.98
C ILE A 89 16.12 0.68 8.31
N ARG A 90 16.25 0.57 6.99
CA ARG A 90 17.09 1.45 6.16
C ARG A 90 16.23 2.02 5.04
N PRO A 91 15.70 3.25 5.19
CA PRO A 91 14.90 3.89 4.16
C PRO A 91 15.77 4.28 2.96
N VAL A 92 15.27 4.01 1.77
CA VAL A 92 15.83 4.45 0.49
C VAL A 92 14.71 5.14 -0.28
N HIS A 93 14.94 6.41 -0.62
CA HIS A 93 13.95 7.17 -1.36
C HIS A 93 14.07 6.90 -2.86
N LEU A 94 12.95 6.54 -3.47
CA LEU A 94 12.84 6.38 -4.91
C LEU A 94 12.88 7.75 -5.61
N PRO A 95 13.21 7.81 -6.90
CA PRO A 95 13.12 9.04 -7.67
C PRO A 95 11.71 9.65 -7.58
N ARG A 96 11.63 10.97 -7.65
CA ARG A 96 10.33 11.66 -7.64
C ARG A 96 9.57 11.33 -8.92
N TYR A 97 8.24 11.26 -8.82
CA TYR A 97 7.34 11.02 -9.96
C TYR A 97 7.59 9.69 -10.70
N SER A 98 8.03 8.67 -9.99
CA SER A 98 8.34 7.35 -10.54
C SER A 98 7.54 6.23 -9.85
N PRO A 99 6.19 6.26 -9.92
CA PRO A 99 5.36 5.23 -9.29
C PRO A 99 5.60 3.85 -9.90
N GLU A 100 6.03 3.79 -11.17
CA GLU A 100 6.39 2.55 -11.85
C GLU A 100 7.57 1.82 -11.22
N LEU A 101 8.37 2.52 -10.41
CA LEU A 101 9.47 1.92 -9.66
C LEU A 101 9.04 1.36 -8.30
N GLN A 102 7.79 1.60 -7.89
CA GLN A 102 7.31 1.21 -6.57
C GLN A 102 6.43 -0.05 -6.67
N PRO A 103 6.90 -1.22 -6.21
CA PRO A 103 6.12 -2.45 -6.25
C PRO A 103 4.75 -2.34 -5.56
N ALA A 104 4.64 -1.53 -4.51
CA ALA A 104 3.39 -1.30 -3.80
C ALA A 104 2.29 -0.68 -4.68
N GLU A 105 2.62 0.09 -5.72
CA GLU A 105 1.63 0.66 -6.63
C GLU A 105 0.83 -0.42 -7.39
N HIS A 106 1.40 -1.59 -7.57
CA HIS A 106 0.73 -2.72 -8.22
C HIS A 106 -0.24 -3.46 -7.30
N LEU A 107 -0.27 -3.14 -6.01
CA LEU A 107 -1.22 -3.70 -5.05
C LEU A 107 -2.61 -3.06 -5.18
N TRP A 108 -2.67 -1.77 -5.53
CA TRP A 108 -3.91 -1.00 -5.51
C TRP A 108 -4.98 -1.54 -6.45
N PRO A 109 -4.70 -1.91 -7.71
CA PRO A 109 -5.70 -2.51 -8.59
C PRO A 109 -6.30 -3.82 -8.04
N VAL A 110 -5.49 -4.61 -7.33
CA VAL A 110 -5.92 -5.87 -6.72
C VAL A 110 -6.74 -5.62 -5.46
N LEU A 111 -6.33 -4.65 -4.65
CA LEU A 111 -7.06 -4.24 -3.45
C LEU A 111 -8.41 -3.63 -3.81
N ASP A 112 -8.46 -2.78 -4.84
CA ASP A 112 -9.65 -2.02 -5.24
C ASP A 112 -10.69 -2.87 -6.00
N GLU A 113 -10.36 -4.08 -6.40
CA GLU A 113 -11.26 -4.93 -7.18
C GLU A 113 -12.66 -5.09 -6.55
N PRO A 114 -12.81 -5.41 -5.26
CA PRO A 114 -14.13 -5.54 -4.63
C PRO A 114 -14.84 -4.20 -4.40
N LEU A 115 -14.12 -3.07 -4.56
CA LEU A 115 -14.69 -1.72 -4.39
C LEU A 115 -15.22 -1.15 -5.70
N ALA A 116 -14.83 -1.74 -6.84
CA ALA A 116 -15.16 -1.22 -8.15
C ALA A 116 -16.69 -1.15 -8.36
N ASN A 117 -17.19 0.03 -8.72
CA ASN A 117 -18.61 0.30 -8.99
C ASN A 117 -19.55 0.02 -7.80
N ARG A 118 -19.02 0.02 -6.57
CA ARG A 118 -19.81 -0.09 -5.34
C ARG A 118 -19.95 1.27 -4.66
N HIS A 119 -21.07 1.44 -4.02
CA HIS A 119 -21.37 2.56 -3.14
C HIS A 119 -21.44 2.03 -1.71
N PHE A 120 -20.81 2.73 -0.79
CA PHE A 120 -20.82 2.39 0.64
C PHE A 120 -21.57 3.47 1.40
N ALA A 121 -22.55 3.08 2.22
CA ALA A 121 -23.34 4.00 3.00
C ALA A 121 -22.51 4.69 4.09
N THR A 122 -21.57 3.97 4.68
CA THR A 122 -20.70 4.47 5.73
C THR A 122 -19.23 4.18 5.45
N LEU A 123 -18.34 4.92 6.13
CA LEU A 123 -16.90 4.64 6.08
C LEU A 123 -16.59 3.26 6.71
N THR A 124 -17.36 2.85 7.72
CA THR A 124 -17.21 1.56 8.39
C THR A 124 -17.49 0.40 7.43
N ASP A 125 -18.49 0.53 6.57
CA ASP A 125 -18.79 -0.50 5.55
C ASP A 125 -17.63 -0.63 4.55
N LEU A 126 -17.06 0.50 4.14
CA LEU A 126 -15.88 0.51 3.27
C LEU A 126 -14.67 -0.13 3.97
N GLU A 127 -14.40 0.26 5.22
CA GLU A 127 -13.30 -0.25 6.03
C GLU A 127 -13.39 -1.76 6.21
N GLN A 128 -14.59 -2.29 6.47
CA GLN A 128 -14.81 -3.73 6.60
C GLN A 128 -14.44 -4.47 5.32
N VAL A 129 -14.88 -3.99 4.15
CA VAL A 129 -14.58 -4.64 2.86
C VAL A 129 -13.10 -4.56 2.54
N VAL A 130 -12.45 -3.41 2.79
CA VAL A 130 -11.00 -3.23 2.58
C VAL A 130 -10.21 -4.14 3.50
N THR A 131 -10.56 -4.19 4.79
CA THR A 131 -9.87 -5.02 5.79
C THR A 131 -9.99 -6.51 5.46
N GLU A 132 -11.19 -6.95 5.07
CA GLU A 132 -11.38 -8.34 4.66
C GLU A 132 -10.58 -8.67 3.40
N ARG A 133 -10.54 -7.74 2.42
CA ARG A 133 -9.72 -7.93 1.23
C ARG A 133 -8.23 -8.05 1.57
N CYS A 134 -7.72 -7.20 2.45
CA CYS A 134 -6.33 -7.27 2.91
C CYS A 134 -5.99 -8.61 3.58
N ARG A 135 -6.94 -9.20 4.32
CA ARG A 135 -6.75 -10.50 5.00
C ARG A 135 -6.66 -11.68 4.04
N VAL A 136 -7.43 -11.65 2.94
CA VAL A 136 -7.47 -12.77 1.99
C VAL A 136 -6.41 -12.69 0.91
N LEU A 137 -5.82 -11.51 0.68
CA LEU A 137 -4.71 -11.35 -0.25
C LEU A 137 -3.45 -12.00 0.31
N ASN A 138 -2.84 -12.86 -0.47
CA ASN A 138 -1.62 -13.58 -0.09
C ASN A 138 -0.49 -13.31 -1.09
N GLY A 139 0.73 -13.73 -0.72
CA GLY A 139 1.93 -13.50 -1.52
C GLY A 139 1.84 -14.06 -2.93
N ASP A 140 1.25 -15.24 -3.13
CA ASP A 140 1.16 -15.87 -4.45
C ASP A 140 0.30 -15.04 -5.42
N GLN A 141 -0.74 -14.38 -4.90
CA GLN A 141 -1.60 -13.48 -5.70
C GLN A 141 -0.90 -12.15 -6.02
N LEU A 142 -0.04 -11.66 -5.13
CA LEU A 142 0.59 -10.34 -5.24
C LEU A 142 1.94 -10.38 -5.96
N LYS A 143 2.71 -11.45 -5.77
CA LYS A 143 4.04 -11.66 -6.37
C LYS A 143 4.12 -11.37 -7.88
N PRO A 144 3.16 -11.79 -8.73
CA PRO A 144 3.25 -11.51 -10.17
C PRO A 144 3.28 -10.01 -10.49
N GLY A 145 2.62 -9.19 -9.67
CA GLY A 145 2.60 -7.75 -9.84
C GLY A 145 3.76 -7.01 -9.18
N THR A 146 4.37 -7.57 -8.14
CA THR A 146 5.38 -6.89 -7.33
C THR A 146 6.82 -7.32 -7.62
N ASN A 147 7.03 -8.51 -8.15
CA ASN A 147 8.35 -9.07 -8.44
C ASN A 147 8.88 -8.55 -9.80
N PHE A 148 9.31 -7.31 -9.84
CA PHE A 148 9.88 -6.72 -11.05
C PHE A 148 11.21 -7.38 -11.44
N HIS A 149 11.44 -7.53 -12.75
CA HIS A 149 12.67 -8.14 -13.27
C HIS A 149 13.95 -7.32 -12.95
N TRP A 150 13.81 -6.01 -12.77
CA TRP A 150 14.90 -5.09 -12.42
C TRP A 150 15.13 -4.94 -10.91
N TRP A 151 14.21 -5.46 -10.05
CA TRP A 151 14.39 -5.38 -8.60
C TRP A 151 15.60 -6.23 -8.19
N PRO A 152 16.50 -5.70 -7.35
CA PRO A 152 17.66 -6.45 -6.87
C PRO A 152 17.23 -7.77 -6.25
N LYS A 153 17.72 -8.86 -6.81
CA LYS A 153 17.55 -10.18 -6.20
C LYS A 153 18.73 -10.40 -5.27
N PRO A 154 18.52 -10.88 -4.04
CA PRO A 154 19.64 -11.29 -3.22
C PRO A 154 20.43 -12.37 -4.00
N ASP A 155 21.74 -12.18 -4.12
CA ASP A 155 22.62 -13.24 -4.61
C ASP A 155 22.48 -14.40 -3.64
N LEU A 156 21.68 -15.38 -4.01
CA LEU A 156 21.65 -16.63 -3.29
C LEU A 156 22.99 -17.31 -3.55
N PRO A 157 23.80 -17.60 -2.53
CA PRO A 157 25.00 -18.39 -2.73
C PRO A 157 24.62 -19.72 -3.38
N ALA A 158 25.35 -20.07 -4.44
CA ALA A 158 25.19 -21.32 -5.18
C ALA A 158 25.45 -22.53 -4.27
#